data_86f321eec91bb2024d4cc1802d7c8675
#
_entry.id   86f321eec91bb2024d4cc1802d7c8675
#
_cell.length_a   1.000
_cell.length_b   1.000
_cell.length_c   1.000
_cell.angle_alpha   90.00
_cell.angle_beta   90.00
_cell.angle_gamma   90.00
#
_symmetry.space_group_name_H-M   'P 1'
#
loop_
_entity.id
_entity.type
_entity.pdbx_description
1 polymer ?
#
loop_
_entity_poly.entity_id
_entity_poly.type
_entity_poly.pdbx_seq_one_letter_code
_entity_poly.pdbx_strand_id
1 'polypeptide(L)'
;MRQPRHTAPLPLLLPWLMMVVCCAGVCVAADRAVKHRCGFDAMMKKYGRLPTAVVREVPRRGQGAVQAYTAASEDEDDGWAPIRIRVSAEDMYNPLRHCTAAGDPRIDHDGRAITCEEDDVLTEERRSIILRQTLPAAIQLHAERLSVRPVTRPVLIPQTGLGLCDNFTIPRRHHTVGVADADMIIYANGFPTSGPSAWAIPCFMLDDGRPFAAAVNFDPKQVAVTNEDVRVAAHELGHALGFYVDYFVMLHMISEVPNVRGSSKVSVISTPKTKAMARQYHNCPTLEGIELEDEGGPGTALSHWRKRNMKDEMMTSDMEVGLYSALTLAAFEDMGVYVANYSAAEMLWWGNNSGCGLLEKKCLTDGITEYPQLFCNQFDENVMFFCTYDRLSLGFCRLMRHEEALPQEYRYFADPRVGGDGLYMSRCPYVKEYSNGGCTNGDPSAMLGSVVGPNSRCVKGQDLQFDDKYIGDVCVDTRCGDGTVSVRFLRDDAWHECQEGETVTPPSGPWRGSVVCPQYADVCTAFPNISGHPIPVVDPPLADDPTSAEGAEG
;
A
#
# COMPACT_ATOMS: atom_id res chain seq x y z
N MET A 1 1.98 5.15 86.24
CA MET A 1 1.12 6.01 85.45
C MET A 1 1.42 5.72 83.99
N ARG A 2 0.57 5.02 83.25
CA ARG A 2 0.75 4.67 81.85
C ARG A 2 -0.12 5.61 81.01
N GLN A 3 0.50 6.31 80.05
CA GLN A 3 -0.23 7.10 78.99
C GLN A 3 -0.71 6.18 77.87
N PRO A 4 -1.92 6.36 77.36
CA PRO A 4 -2.44 5.61 76.23
C PRO A 4 -1.91 6.19 74.88
N ARG A 5 -1.54 5.27 73.97
CA ARG A 5 -1.20 5.56 72.60
C ARG A 5 -2.47 5.77 71.79
N HIS A 6 -2.62 6.90 71.12
CA HIS A 6 -3.64 7.14 70.11
C HIS A 6 -3.18 6.57 68.76
N THR A 7 -3.92 5.56 68.30
CA THR A 7 -3.85 5.09 66.91
C THR A 7 -4.78 5.91 66.04
N ALA A 8 -4.27 6.58 65.05
CA ALA A 8 -5.04 7.28 64.01
C ALA A 8 -5.55 6.26 62.97
N PRO A 9 -6.77 6.38 62.45
CA PRO A 9 -7.29 5.48 61.43
C PRO A 9 -6.84 5.91 60.05
N LEU A 10 -6.20 4.97 59.36
CA LEU A 10 -5.92 5.05 57.93
C LEU A 10 -7.02 4.21 57.25
N PRO A 11 -8.06 4.78 56.70
CA PRO A 11 -8.54 4.28 55.43
C PRO A 11 -9.41 5.29 54.63
N LEU A 12 -8.87 6.07 53.77
CA LEU A 12 -9.68 6.79 52.77
C LEU A 12 -8.89 7.19 51.47
N LEU A 13 -7.64 6.76 51.38
CA LEU A 13 -6.83 7.06 50.16
C LEU A 13 -6.83 5.93 49.11
N LEU A 14 -7.20 4.70 49.48
CA LEU A 14 -7.18 3.57 48.54
C LEU A 14 -8.25 3.63 47.43
N PRO A 15 -9.50 4.08 47.65
CA PRO A 15 -10.46 4.16 46.54
C PRO A 15 -10.17 5.27 45.55
N TRP A 16 -9.51 6.36 45.98
CA TRP A 16 -9.12 7.45 45.09
C TRP A 16 -7.94 7.07 44.21
N LEU A 17 -7.00 6.28 44.70
CA LEU A 17 -5.88 5.78 43.88
C LEU A 17 -6.36 4.77 42.84
N MET A 18 -7.33 3.92 43.15
CA MET A 18 -7.95 3.02 42.16
C MET A 18 -8.80 3.76 41.11
N MET A 19 -9.49 4.85 41.52
CA MET A 19 -10.25 5.65 40.56
C MET A 19 -9.37 6.46 39.61
N VAL A 20 -8.23 6.95 40.05
CA VAL A 20 -7.24 7.66 39.19
C VAL A 20 -6.54 6.67 38.26
N VAL A 21 -6.27 5.44 38.71
CA VAL A 21 -5.70 4.38 37.85
C VAL A 21 -6.73 3.87 36.83
N CYS A 22 -8.03 3.81 37.17
CA CYS A 22 -9.07 3.48 36.19
C CYS A 22 -9.38 4.61 35.19
N CYS A 23 -9.19 5.90 35.57
CA CYS A 23 -9.37 7.01 34.63
C CYS A 23 -8.14 7.28 33.77
N ALA A 24 -6.93 6.83 34.17
CA ALA A 24 -5.73 6.88 33.33
C ALA A 24 -5.57 5.65 32.41
N GLY A 25 -6.44 4.64 32.57
CA GLY A 25 -6.46 3.42 31.75
C GLY A 25 -7.45 3.45 30.60
N VAL A 26 -8.07 4.61 30.30
CA VAL A 26 -8.97 4.73 29.16
C VAL A 26 -8.25 5.37 28.02
N CYS A 27 -8.19 4.62 26.91
CA CYS A 27 -7.77 5.02 25.57
C CYS A 27 -6.26 5.07 25.29
N VAL A 28 -5.55 3.99 25.57
CA VAL A 28 -4.64 3.49 24.55
C VAL A 28 -5.38 2.33 23.87
N ALA A 29 -6.37 2.65 23.05
CA ALA A 29 -6.67 1.79 21.92
C ALA A 29 -5.36 1.79 21.13
N ALA A 30 -4.62 0.69 21.24
CA ALA A 30 -3.44 0.47 20.43
C ALA A 30 -3.87 0.69 18.99
N ASP A 31 -3.33 1.75 18.39
CA ASP A 31 -3.41 2.02 16.96
C ASP A 31 -2.72 0.83 16.27
N ARG A 32 -3.48 -0.25 16.05
CA ARG A 32 -3.11 -1.35 15.17
C ARG A 32 -3.45 -0.96 13.73
N ALA A 33 -3.10 0.24 13.34
CA ALA A 33 -2.81 0.48 11.95
C ALA A 33 -1.49 -0.25 11.68
N VAL A 34 -1.60 -1.51 11.31
CA VAL A 34 -0.47 -2.29 10.81
C VAL A 34 -0.03 -1.57 9.54
N LYS A 35 1.00 -0.74 9.67
CA LYS A 35 1.65 -0.17 8.51
C LYS A 35 2.25 -1.32 7.74
N HIS A 36 1.76 -1.54 6.52
CA HIS A 36 2.39 -2.48 5.61
C HIS A 36 3.88 -2.13 5.52
N ARG A 37 4.73 -3.09 5.89
CA ARG A 37 6.15 -3.07 5.56
C ARG A 37 6.35 -4.11 4.48
N CYS A 38 6.78 -3.69 3.31
CA CYS A 38 7.15 -4.58 2.23
C CYS A 38 8.30 -5.49 2.68
N GLY A 39 8.08 -6.80 2.59
CA GLY A 39 9.09 -7.78 2.97
C GLY A 39 10.11 -8.03 1.88
N PHE A 40 9.82 -7.66 0.63
CA PHE A 40 10.78 -7.67 -0.48
C PHE A 40 12.07 -6.94 -0.10
N ASP A 41 11.96 -5.80 0.59
CA ASP A 41 13.08 -5.01 1.06
C ASP A 41 14.03 -5.79 1.98
N ALA A 42 13.49 -6.53 2.94
CA ALA A 42 14.28 -7.34 3.86
C ALA A 42 15.00 -8.48 3.12
N MET A 43 14.31 -9.07 2.14
CA MET A 43 14.84 -10.15 1.32
C MET A 43 15.99 -9.66 0.41
N MET A 44 15.80 -8.54 -0.29
CA MET A 44 16.83 -7.92 -1.14
C MET A 44 18.05 -7.48 -0.36
N LYS A 45 17.87 -6.89 0.83
CA LYS A 45 18.96 -6.51 1.71
C LYS A 45 19.83 -7.70 2.13
N LYS A 46 19.22 -8.87 2.31
CA LYS A 46 19.90 -10.07 2.80
C LYS A 46 20.59 -10.86 1.69
N TYR A 47 19.92 -11.05 0.56
CA TYR A 47 20.37 -11.93 -0.52
C TYR A 47 21.05 -11.20 -1.68
N GLY A 48 20.99 -9.87 -1.73
CA GLY A 48 21.52 -9.07 -2.83
C GLY A 48 20.73 -9.30 -4.12
N ARG A 49 21.43 -9.31 -5.26
CA ARG A 49 20.78 -9.58 -6.55
C ARG A 49 20.15 -10.96 -6.55
N LEU A 50 18.85 -11.01 -6.86
CA LEU A 50 18.14 -12.27 -6.99
C LEU A 50 18.64 -13.02 -8.23
N PRO A 51 19.14 -14.26 -8.09
CA PRO A 51 19.47 -15.07 -9.25
C PRO A 51 18.19 -15.49 -9.94
N THR A 52 17.95 -14.96 -11.14
CA THR A 52 16.83 -15.37 -11.98
C THR A 52 17.33 -16.30 -13.07
N ALA A 53 16.98 -17.58 -13.00
CA ALA A 53 17.28 -18.52 -14.07
C ALA A 53 16.20 -18.45 -15.15
N VAL A 54 16.61 -18.68 -16.41
CA VAL A 54 15.72 -18.72 -17.56
C VAL A 54 15.05 -20.07 -17.68
N VAL A 55 13.73 -20.10 -17.82
CA VAL A 55 12.91 -21.28 -18.07
C VAL A 55 12.32 -21.24 -19.48
N ARG A 56 12.03 -22.40 -20.04
CA ARG A 56 11.57 -22.54 -21.43
C ARG A 56 10.38 -23.46 -21.53
N GLU A 57 9.53 -23.18 -22.52
CA GLU A 57 8.45 -24.06 -22.90
C GLU A 57 8.97 -25.44 -23.36
N VAL A 58 8.24 -26.52 -23.03
CA VAL A 58 8.55 -27.86 -23.48
C VAL A 58 8.44 -27.96 -25.01
N PRO A 59 9.50 -28.39 -25.73
CA PRO A 59 9.43 -28.56 -27.18
C PRO A 59 8.36 -29.57 -27.61
N ARG A 60 7.71 -29.37 -28.76
CA ARG A 60 6.82 -30.36 -29.34
C ARG A 60 7.62 -31.62 -29.75
N ARG A 61 7.03 -32.80 -29.58
CA ARG A 61 7.62 -34.07 -30.06
C ARG A 61 7.96 -33.94 -31.55
N GLY A 62 9.26 -34.09 -31.91
CA GLY A 62 9.74 -34.01 -33.29
C GLY A 62 10.30 -32.64 -33.72
N GLN A 63 10.22 -31.61 -32.91
CA GLN A 63 10.97 -30.37 -33.11
C GLN A 63 12.23 -30.43 -32.25
N GLY A 64 13.37 -30.69 -32.90
CA GLY A 64 14.67 -30.34 -32.33
C GLY A 64 14.72 -28.84 -32.06
N ALA A 65 15.70 -28.35 -31.30
CA ALA A 65 15.86 -26.92 -30.95
C ALA A 65 16.02 -26.04 -32.21
N VAL A 66 14.96 -25.84 -32.95
CA VAL A 66 14.85 -24.87 -34.04
C VAL A 66 14.05 -23.70 -33.47
N GLN A 67 14.63 -22.52 -33.48
CA GLN A 67 13.92 -21.28 -33.24
C GLN A 67 12.69 -21.25 -34.17
N ALA A 68 11.52 -21.43 -33.62
CA ALA A 68 10.28 -21.23 -34.36
C ALA A 68 10.03 -19.73 -34.42
N TYR A 69 10.49 -19.10 -35.49
CA TYR A 69 9.86 -17.86 -35.96
C TYR A 69 8.43 -18.26 -36.36
N THR A 70 7.46 -18.01 -35.50
CA THR A 70 6.06 -18.04 -35.90
C THR A 70 5.87 -16.84 -36.83
N ALA A 71 5.66 -17.11 -38.11
CA ALA A 71 5.12 -16.11 -39.02
C ALA A 71 3.79 -15.67 -38.41
N ALA A 72 3.68 -14.36 -38.12
CA ALA A 72 2.41 -13.75 -37.73
C ALA A 72 1.39 -14.04 -38.84
N SER A 73 0.32 -14.74 -38.52
CA SER A 73 -0.91 -14.71 -39.33
C SER A 73 -1.45 -13.28 -39.19
N GLU A 74 -1.76 -12.66 -40.32
CA GLU A 74 -2.37 -11.31 -40.43
C GLU A 74 -3.87 -11.33 -40.00
N ASP A 75 -4.21 -11.95 -38.88
CA ASP A 75 -5.51 -11.76 -38.24
C ASP A 75 -5.36 -10.71 -37.14
N GLU A 76 -6.29 -9.76 -37.06
CA GLU A 76 -6.32 -8.57 -36.20
C GLU A 76 -6.31 -8.86 -34.67
N ASP A 77 -6.04 -10.07 -34.23
CA ASP A 77 -5.73 -10.42 -32.85
C ASP A 77 -4.22 -10.25 -32.65
N ASP A 78 -3.82 -9.19 -31.98
CA ASP A 78 -2.41 -8.86 -31.72
C ASP A 78 -1.67 -9.86 -30.84
N GLY A 79 -2.35 -10.95 -30.43
CA GLY A 79 -1.81 -12.06 -29.65
C GLY A 79 -1.56 -11.72 -28.17
N TRP A 80 -2.10 -10.62 -27.67
CA TRP A 80 -2.08 -10.25 -26.26
C TRP A 80 -3.36 -10.72 -25.55
N ALA A 81 -3.22 -11.25 -24.34
CA ALA A 81 -4.35 -11.67 -23.50
C ALA A 81 -4.09 -11.36 -22.03
N PRO A 82 -5.13 -11.19 -21.19
CA PRO A 82 -4.97 -11.00 -19.76
C PRO A 82 -4.05 -12.06 -19.15
N ILE A 83 -3.13 -11.65 -18.29
CA ILE A 83 -2.17 -12.55 -17.68
C ILE A 83 -2.85 -13.61 -16.81
N ARG A 84 -2.47 -14.88 -17.00
CA ARG A 84 -2.96 -16.02 -16.22
C ARG A 84 -1.93 -16.37 -15.13
N ILE A 85 -2.26 -16.06 -13.88
CA ILE A 85 -1.41 -16.34 -12.72
C ILE A 85 -2.00 -17.53 -11.97
N ARG A 86 -1.21 -18.60 -11.81
CA ARG A 86 -1.56 -19.77 -11.00
C ARG A 86 -0.84 -19.77 -9.67
N VAL A 87 -1.42 -20.43 -8.67
CA VAL A 87 -0.86 -20.58 -7.33
C VAL A 87 -0.63 -22.04 -7.01
N SER A 88 0.55 -22.38 -6.51
CA SER A 88 0.89 -23.64 -5.87
C SER A 88 1.10 -23.38 -4.38
N ALA A 89 0.28 -24.00 -3.55
CA ALA A 89 0.23 -23.77 -2.10
C ALA A 89 0.62 -25.02 -1.27
N GLU A 90 1.45 -25.90 -1.81
CA GLU A 90 1.82 -27.15 -1.12
C GLU A 90 2.40 -26.91 0.27
N ASP A 91 3.20 -25.86 0.44
CA ASP A 91 3.80 -25.51 1.73
C ASP A 91 2.77 -25.11 2.78
N MET A 92 1.64 -24.54 2.39
CA MET A 92 0.54 -24.19 3.30
C MET A 92 -0.21 -25.41 3.84
N TYR A 93 -0.07 -26.58 3.18
CA TYR A 93 -0.67 -27.84 3.61
C TYR A 93 0.35 -28.81 4.23
N ASN A 94 1.65 -28.53 4.08
CA ASN A 94 2.70 -29.35 4.66
C ASN A 94 3.00 -28.89 6.10
N PRO A 95 2.66 -29.68 7.15
CA PRO A 95 2.82 -29.27 8.55
C PRO A 95 4.28 -29.03 8.96
N LEU A 96 5.25 -29.43 8.15
CA LEU A 96 6.68 -29.12 8.39
C LEU A 96 7.11 -27.75 7.85
N ARG A 97 6.27 -27.13 7.02
CA ARG A 97 6.59 -25.90 6.28
C ARG A 97 5.90 -24.65 6.82
N HIS A 98 5.08 -24.78 7.85
CA HIS A 98 4.40 -23.67 8.54
C HIS A 98 4.27 -23.99 10.04
N CYS A 99 3.87 -22.99 10.84
CA CYS A 99 3.57 -23.19 12.25
C CYS A 99 2.19 -23.85 12.42
N THR A 100 2.16 -24.99 13.14
CA THR A 100 0.93 -25.75 13.39
C THR A 100 0.41 -25.59 14.81
N ALA A 101 1.30 -25.27 15.77
CA ALA A 101 0.96 -24.98 17.16
C ALA A 101 2.00 -24.05 17.78
N ALA A 102 1.60 -23.34 18.84
CA ALA A 102 2.56 -22.60 19.67
C ALA A 102 3.58 -23.55 20.30
N GLY A 103 4.84 -23.12 20.34
CA GLY A 103 5.95 -23.93 20.84
C GLY A 103 6.61 -24.84 19.79
N ASP A 104 6.05 -24.96 18.58
CA ASP A 104 6.65 -25.73 17.48
C ASP A 104 8.00 -25.14 17.07
N PRO A 105 9.09 -25.92 17.02
CA PRO A 105 10.33 -25.49 16.42
C PRO A 105 10.22 -25.55 14.89
N ARG A 106 10.63 -24.48 14.21
CA ARG A 106 10.67 -24.40 12.74
C ARG A 106 11.96 -23.76 12.27
N ILE A 107 12.25 -23.95 11.00
CA ILE A 107 13.32 -23.24 10.30
C ILE A 107 12.64 -22.22 9.37
N ASP A 108 12.97 -20.95 9.54
CA ASP A 108 12.44 -19.88 8.68
C ASP A 108 13.03 -19.94 7.25
N HIS A 109 12.50 -19.13 6.35
CA HIS A 109 13.01 -19.05 4.98
C HIS A 109 14.47 -18.61 4.92
N ASP A 110 15.00 -18.13 6.01
CA ASP A 110 16.36 -17.68 6.20
C ASP A 110 17.30 -18.77 6.73
N GLY A 111 16.77 -19.95 7.04
CA GLY A 111 17.51 -21.03 7.68
C GLY A 111 17.73 -20.85 9.17
N ARG A 112 17.04 -19.90 9.84
CA ARG A 112 17.12 -19.69 11.29
C ARG A 112 16.10 -20.55 12.00
N ALA A 113 16.52 -21.08 13.15
CA ALA A 113 15.59 -21.75 14.06
C ALA A 113 14.70 -20.70 14.76
N ILE A 114 13.41 -20.88 14.69
CA ILE A 114 12.39 -20.09 15.41
C ILE A 114 11.52 -21.00 16.24
N THR A 115 10.86 -20.44 17.26
CA THR A 115 9.80 -21.10 18.02
C THR A 115 8.50 -20.39 17.69
N CYS A 116 7.52 -21.12 17.17
CA CYS A 116 6.22 -20.56 16.78
C CYS A 116 5.48 -20.02 18.01
N GLU A 117 4.95 -18.82 17.89
CA GLU A 117 3.99 -18.26 18.86
C GLU A 117 2.56 -18.63 18.45
N GLU A 118 1.56 -18.35 19.29
CA GLU A 118 0.16 -18.66 18.99
C GLU A 118 -0.33 -17.93 17.73
N ASP A 119 0.07 -16.68 17.57
CA ASP A 119 -0.27 -15.86 16.41
C ASP A 119 0.47 -16.29 15.13
N ASP A 120 1.56 -17.04 15.24
CA ASP A 120 2.31 -17.58 14.09
C ASP A 120 1.61 -18.76 13.41
N VAL A 121 0.62 -19.36 14.10
CA VAL A 121 -0.04 -20.57 13.60
C VAL A 121 -0.86 -20.27 12.35
N LEU A 122 -0.55 -20.97 11.24
CA LEU A 122 -1.35 -20.94 10.03
C LEU A 122 -2.61 -21.80 10.22
N THR A 123 -3.65 -21.21 10.79
CA THR A 123 -4.94 -21.90 10.96
C THR A 123 -5.62 -22.16 9.62
N GLU A 124 -6.59 -23.09 9.61
CA GLU A 124 -7.43 -23.36 8.41
C GLU A 124 -8.15 -22.09 7.93
N GLU A 125 -8.62 -21.25 8.87
CA GLU A 125 -9.26 -19.98 8.56
C GLU A 125 -8.28 -19.02 7.85
N ARG A 126 -7.09 -18.78 8.43
CA ARG A 126 -6.06 -17.92 7.84
C ARG A 126 -5.64 -18.41 6.46
N ARG A 127 -5.40 -19.73 6.31
CA ARG A 127 -5.10 -20.35 5.01
C ARG A 127 -6.23 -20.13 4.01
N SER A 128 -7.48 -20.31 4.43
CA SER A 128 -8.65 -20.07 3.57
C SER A 128 -8.75 -18.61 3.14
N ILE A 129 -8.50 -17.66 4.03
CA ILE A 129 -8.47 -16.23 3.70
C ILE A 129 -7.42 -15.96 2.61
N ILE A 130 -6.17 -16.41 2.81
CA ILE A 130 -5.10 -16.19 1.83
C ILE A 130 -5.46 -16.79 0.47
N LEU A 131 -5.85 -18.08 0.43
CA LEU A 131 -5.99 -18.82 -0.81
C LEU A 131 -7.31 -18.58 -1.54
N ARG A 132 -8.38 -18.22 -0.83
CA ARG A 132 -9.72 -18.08 -1.43
C ARG A 132 -10.20 -16.65 -1.55
N GLN A 133 -9.54 -15.71 -0.87
CA GLN A 133 -9.96 -14.30 -0.88
C GLN A 133 -8.81 -13.40 -1.29
N THR A 134 -7.73 -13.31 -0.51
CA THR A 134 -6.66 -12.33 -0.69
C THR A 134 -5.90 -12.52 -2.00
N LEU A 135 -5.31 -13.71 -2.23
CA LEU A 135 -4.54 -13.98 -3.46
C LEU A 135 -5.38 -13.92 -4.73
N PRO A 136 -6.58 -14.54 -4.82
CA PRO A 136 -7.40 -14.43 -6.02
C PRO A 136 -7.78 -12.99 -6.36
N ALA A 137 -8.14 -12.18 -5.37
CA ALA A 137 -8.48 -10.78 -5.59
C ALA A 137 -7.26 -9.96 -6.04
N ALA A 138 -6.08 -10.18 -5.44
CA ALA A 138 -4.84 -9.53 -5.85
C ALA A 138 -4.42 -9.93 -7.27
N ILE A 139 -4.53 -11.21 -7.62
CA ILE A 139 -4.28 -11.72 -8.98
C ILE A 139 -5.24 -11.07 -9.99
N GLN A 140 -6.50 -10.94 -9.63
CA GLN A 140 -7.50 -10.30 -10.50
C GLN A 140 -7.15 -8.84 -10.77
N LEU A 141 -6.66 -8.08 -9.76
CA LEU A 141 -6.20 -6.70 -9.96
C LEU A 141 -5.14 -6.58 -11.05
N HIS A 142 -4.20 -7.54 -11.11
CA HIS A 142 -3.20 -7.57 -12.16
C HIS A 142 -3.76 -8.07 -13.50
N ALA A 143 -4.57 -9.12 -13.49
CA ALA A 143 -5.12 -9.72 -14.71
C ALA A 143 -6.08 -8.78 -15.47
N GLU A 144 -6.80 -7.91 -14.77
CA GLU A 144 -7.65 -6.88 -15.39
C GLU A 144 -6.84 -5.74 -16.03
N ARG A 145 -5.58 -5.58 -15.62
CA ARG A 145 -4.74 -4.43 -15.97
C ARG A 145 -3.57 -4.78 -16.88
N LEU A 146 -3.12 -6.03 -16.89
CA LEU A 146 -1.93 -6.45 -17.62
C LEU A 146 -2.25 -7.58 -18.59
N SER A 147 -1.97 -7.37 -19.86
CA SER A 147 -1.97 -8.41 -20.88
C SER A 147 -0.53 -8.82 -21.21
N VAL A 148 -0.37 -10.09 -21.58
CA VAL A 148 0.90 -10.71 -21.96
C VAL A 148 0.74 -11.47 -23.27
N ARG A 149 1.83 -11.86 -23.91
CA ARG A 149 1.80 -12.93 -24.91
C ARG A 149 1.67 -14.26 -24.16
N PRO A 150 0.55 -14.98 -24.31
CA PRO A 150 0.28 -16.18 -23.51
C PRO A 150 1.31 -17.28 -23.75
N VAL A 151 1.71 -17.94 -22.68
CA VAL A 151 2.45 -19.21 -22.74
C VAL A 151 1.52 -20.28 -23.31
N THR A 152 1.92 -20.92 -24.38
CA THR A 152 1.09 -21.89 -25.13
C THR A 152 1.41 -23.35 -24.82
N ARG A 153 2.53 -23.59 -24.13
CA ARG A 153 3.02 -24.93 -23.80
C ARG A 153 3.49 -24.99 -22.34
N PRO A 154 3.49 -26.19 -21.72
CA PRO A 154 4.00 -26.31 -20.37
C PRO A 154 5.44 -25.81 -20.24
N VAL A 155 5.75 -25.11 -19.15
CA VAL A 155 7.09 -24.63 -18.82
C VAL A 155 7.69 -25.48 -17.71
N LEU A 156 8.84 -26.10 -17.96
CA LEU A 156 9.57 -26.90 -16.96
C LEU A 156 10.30 -25.98 -15.98
N ILE A 157 10.09 -26.23 -14.71
CA ILE A 157 10.83 -25.56 -13.63
C ILE A 157 12.10 -26.36 -13.32
N PRO A 158 13.30 -25.75 -13.32
CA PRO A 158 14.54 -26.43 -12.97
C PRO A 158 14.55 -26.95 -11.54
N GLN A 159 15.37 -28.01 -11.30
CA GLN A 159 15.54 -28.58 -9.94
C GLN A 159 16.70 -27.97 -9.16
N THR A 160 17.42 -27.03 -9.71
CA THR A 160 18.70 -26.56 -9.17
C THR A 160 18.65 -25.17 -8.58
N GLY A 161 19.29 -25.12 -7.45
CA GLY A 161 19.91 -24.11 -6.62
C GLY A 161 19.70 -22.62 -6.99
N LEU A 162 18.60 -22.00 -6.57
CA LEU A 162 18.29 -20.63 -6.89
C LEU A 162 17.96 -19.80 -5.65
N GLY A 163 18.69 -20.04 -4.59
CA GLY A 163 18.60 -19.21 -3.41
C GLY A 163 17.29 -19.38 -2.67
N LEU A 164 16.57 -18.29 -2.42
CA LEU A 164 15.39 -18.30 -1.57
C LEU A 164 14.22 -19.12 -2.14
N CYS A 165 14.10 -19.20 -3.46
CA CYS A 165 13.05 -20.00 -4.09
C CYS A 165 13.19 -21.50 -3.84
N ASP A 166 14.38 -21.99 -3.52
CA ASP A 166 14.62 -23.38 -3.11
C ASP A 166 13.99 -23.72 -1.76
N ASN A 167 13.65 -22.73 -0.97
CA ASN A 167 12.99 -22.93 0.31
C ASN A 167 11.48 -23.18 0.17
N PHE A 168 10.94 -23.13 -1.06
CA PHE A 168 9.55 -23.47 -1.36
C PHE A 168 9.45 -24.84 -2.00
N THR A 169 8.39 -25.57 -1.68
CA THR A 169 8.12 -26.86 -2.31
C THR A 169 7.61 -26.65 -3.73
N ILE A 170 8.44 -27.04 -4.70
CA ILE A 170 8.04 -27.06 -6.10
C ILE A 170 7.53 -28.47 -6.43
N PRO A 171 6.27 -28.65 -6.84
CA PRO A 171 5.69 -29.96 -7.15
C PRO A 171 6.54 -30.72 -8.17
N ARG A 172 6.76 -32.01 -7.94
CA ARG A 172 7.57 -32.84 -8.84
C ARG A 172 7.11 -32.77 -10.30
N ARG A 173 5.81 -32.67 -10.53
CA ARG A 173 5.23 -32.53 -11.87
C ARG A 173 5.69 -31.26 -12.59
N HIS A 174 5.96 -30.16 -11.87
CA HIS A 174 6.47 -28.93 -12.47
C HIS A 174 7.88 -29.08 -13.03
N HIS A 175 8.66 -30.04 -12.48
CA HIS A 175 9.97 -30.39 -12.98
C HIS A 175 9.94 -31.40 -14.14
N THR A 176 8.90 -32.24 -14.25
CA THR A 176 8.84 -33.37 -15.19
C THR A 176 7.87 -33.19 -16.33
N VAL A 177 6.72 -32.56 -16.08
CA VAL A 177 5.65 -32.28 -17.05
C VAL A 177 5.62 -30.81 -17.40
N GLY A 178 5.91 -29.94 -16.43
CA GLY A 178 5.85 -28.49 -16.53
C GLY A 178 4.54 -27.90 -16.00
N VAL A 179 4.53 -26.58 -15.91
CA VAL A 179 3.36 -25.76 -15.58
C VAL A 179 2.65 -25.40 -16.87
N ALA A 180 1.39 -25.84 -17.03
CA ALA A 180 0.57 -25.57 -18.19
C ALA A 180 -0.48 -24.49 -17.90
N ASP A 181 -1.02 -23.86 -18.95
CA ASP A 181 -2.12 -22.87 -18.90
C ASP A 181 -1.88 -21.74 -17.89
N ALA A 182 -0.64 -21.32 -17.78
CA ALA A 182 -0.21 -20.22 -16.92
C ALA A 182 0.82 -19.36 -17.63
N ASP A 183 0.76 -18.06 -17.38
CA ASP A 183 1.75 -17.08 -17.79
C ASP A 183 2.69 -16.74 -16.65
N MET A 184 2.28 -17.10 -15.42
CA MET A 184 3.07 -17.05 -14.20
C MET A 184 2.58 -18.09 -13.20
N ILE A 185 3.50 -18.71 -12.45
CA ILE A 185 3.22 -19.59 -11.31
C ILE A 185 3.77 -18.97 -10.02
N ILE A 186 2.97 -18.96 -8.96
CA ILE A 186 3.33 -18.48 -7.64
C ILE A 186 3.38 -19.66 -6.68
N TYR A 187 4.53 -19.84 -6.00
CA TYR A 187 4.67 -20.77 -4.88
C TYR A 187 4.39 -20.01 -3.60
N ALA A 188 3.27 -20.33 -2.95
CA ALA A 188 2.78 -19.57 -1.80
C ALA A 188 2.97 -20.32 -0.48
N ASN A 189 3.35 -19.59 0.56
CA ASN A 189 3.40 -20.08 1.94
C ASN A 189 2.80 -19.06 2.91
N GLY A 190 2.45 -19.52 4.11
CA GLY A 190 2.05 -18.75 5.28
C GLY A 190 2.99 -19.03 6.44
N PHE A 191 4.08 -18.28 6.53
CA PHE A 191 5.13 -18.48 7.52
C PHE A 191 5.46 -17.16 8.23
N PRO A 192 5.73 -17.16 9.55
CA PRO A 192 6.03 -15.94 10.31
C PRO A 192 7.17 -15.14 9.68
N THR A 193 7.01 -13.83 9.70
CA THR A 193 8.04 -12.87 9.29
C THR A 193 8.50 -12.04 10.49
N SER A 194 9.66 -11.40 10.39
CA SER A 194 10.15 -10.50 11.44
C SER A 194 9.70 -9.06 11.22
N GLY A 195 8.39 -8.87 10.94
CA GLY A 195 7.76 -7.55 10.83
C GLY A 195 7.00 -7.24 9.56
N PRO A 196 7.45 -7.65 8.33
CA PRO A 196 6.66 -7.50 7.11
C PRO A 196 5.35 -8.30 7.16
N SER A 197 4.29 -7.77 6.52
CA SER A 197 3.01 -8.49 6.40
C SER A 197 3.06 -9.58 5.35
N ALA A 198 3.82 -9.37 4.29
CA ALA A 198 4.07 -10.32 3.22
C ALA A 198 5.37 -9.95 2.49
N TRP A 199 5.82 -10.82 1.61
CA TRP A 199 6.87 -10.57 0.64
C TRP A 199 6.73 -11.50 -0.56
N ALA A 200 7.22 -11.05 -1.72
CA ALA A 200 7.33 -11.87 -2.91
C ALA A 200 8.66 -11.64 -3.61
N ILE A 201 9.18 -12.68 -4.26
CA ILE A 201 10.40 -12.61 -5.06
C ILE A 201 10.23 -13.37 -6.37
N PRO A 202 10.71 -12.85 -7.50
CA PRO A 202 10.78 -13.61 -8.75
C PRO A 202 11.87 -14.68 -8.63
N CYS A 203 11.60 -15.87 -9.17
CA CYS A 203 12.51 -17.01 -9.16
C CYS A 203 13.05 -17.31 -10.56
N PHE A 204 12.18 -17.28 -11.57
CA PHE A 204 12.51 -17.69 -12.93
C PHE A 204 11.89 -16.73 -13.94
N MET A 205 12.62 -16.54 -15.05
CA MET A 205 12.17 -15.74 -16.19
C MET A 205 12.05 -16.60 -17.44
N LEU A 206 11.19 -16.21 -18.36
CA LEU A 206 11.16 -16.73 -19.73
C LEU A 206 12.31 -16.15 -20.56
N ASP A 207 12.52 -16.71 -21.76
CA ASP A 207 13.56 -16.24 -22.68
C ASP A 207 13.38 -14.76 -23.14
N ASP A 208 12.14 -14.26 -23.12
CA ASP A 208 11.82 -12.86 -23.42
C ASP A 208 12.08 -11.91 -22.23
N GLY A 209 12.55 -12.44 -21.09
CA GLY A 209 12.84 -11.71 -19.88
C GLY A 209 11.63 -11.52 -18.96
N ARG A 210 10.44 -11.99 -19.31
CA ARG A 210 9.26 -11.89 -18.46
C ARG A 210 9.36 -12.83 -17.25
N PRO A 211 9.09 -12.36 -16.03
CA PRO A 211 8.99 -13.22 -14.85
C PRO A 211 7.90 -14.29 -15.05
N PHE A 212 8.26 -15.56 -14.82
CA PHE A 212 7.35 -16.71 -14.98
C PHE A 212 7.04 -17.42 -13.65
N ALA A 213 7.98 -17.50 -12.74
CA ALA A 213 7.74 -18.11 -11.45
C ALA A 213 8.23 -17.22 -10.31
N ALA A 214 7.47 -17.17 -9.22
CA ALA A 214 7.78 -16.41 -8.02
C ALA A 214 7.43 -17.18 -6.75
N ALA A 215 8.08 -16.83 -5.64
CA ALA A 215 7.71 -17.25 -4.30
C ALA A 215 7.02 -16.08 -3.57
N VAL A 216 5.97 -16.40 -2.82
CA VAL A 216 5.20 -15.42 -2.01
C VAL A 216 4.99 -15.99 -0.62
N ASN A 217 5.23 -15.20 0.41
CA ASN A 217 4.95 -15.58 1.79
C ASN A 217 4.09 -14.53 2.50
N PHE A 218 3.14 -14.99 3.30
CA PHE A 218 2.27 -14.18 4.13
C PHE A 218 2.59 -14.43 5.60
N ASP A 219 2.63 -13.37 6.41
CA ASP A 219 2.73 -13.52 7.86
C ASP A 219 1.37 -13.91 8.44
N PRO A 220 1.22 -15.09 9.06
CA PRO A 220 -0.07 -15.50 9.62
C PRO A 220 -0.66 -14.52 10.64
N LYS A 221 0.18 -13.78 11.38
CA LYS A 221 -0.25 -12.76 12.35
C LYS A 221 -1.04 -11.61 11.73
N GLN A 222 -0.77 -11.32 10.45
CA GLN A 222 -1.28 -10.15 9.74
C GLN A 222 -2.48 -10.49 8.84
N VAL A 223 -2.84 -11.77 8.72
CA VAL A 223 -3.92 -12.21 7.81
C VAL A 223 -5.29 -11.80 8.34
N ALA A 224 -5.99 -10.98 7.59
CA ALA A 224 -7.37 -10.57 7.83
C ALA A 224 -8.17 -10.48 6.52
N VAL A 225 -9.48 -10.30 6.62
CA VAL A 225 -10.35 -10.12 5.45
C VAL A 225 -10.54 -8.61 5.25
N THR A 226 -9.57 -7.96 4.65
CA THR A 226 -9.59 -6.52 4.39
C THR A 226 -9.18 -6.19 2.97
N ASN A 227 -9.61 -5.04 2.47
CA ASN A 227 -9.11 -4.52 1.20
C ASN A 227 -7.61 -4.20 1.27
N GLU A 228 -7.10 -3.84 2.46
CA GLU A 228 -5.69 -3.59 2.69
C GLU A 228 -4.86 -4.85 2.43
N ASP A 229 -5.28 -6.02 2.94
CA ASP A 229 -4.57 -7.29 2.69
C ASP A 229 -4.53 -7.65 1.21
N VAL A 230 -5.60 -7.38 0.47
CA VAL A 230 -5.63 -7.56 -0.99
C VAL A 230 -4.63 -6.63 -1.68
N ARG A 231 -4.54 -5.36 -1.24
CA ARG A 231 -3.59 -4.38 -1.79
C ARG A 231 -2.15 -4.72 -1.45
N VAL A 232 -1.89 -5.21 -0.23
CA VAL A 232 -0.58 -5.75 0.17
C VAL A 232 -0.19 -6.92 -0.73
N ALA A 233 -1.07 -7.89 -0.92
CA ALA A 233 -0.80 -9.00 -1.81
C ALA A 233 -0.56 -8.55 -3.26
N ALA A 234 -1.32 -7.58 -3.78
CA ALA A 234 -1.11 -7.02 -5.10
C ALA A 234 0.22 -6.28 -5.22
N HIS A 235 0.64 -5.53 -4.20
CA HIS A 235 1.95 -4.89 -4.13
C HIS A 235 3.07 -5.93 -4.24
N GLU A 236 3.02 -6.99 -3.44
CA GLU A 236 4.03 -8.04 -3.48
C GLU A 236 4.04 -8.77 -4.84
N LEU A 237 2.86 -9.02 -5.42
CA LEU A 237 2.78 -9.55 -6.79
C LEU A 237 3.36 -8.57 -7.82
N GLY A 238 3.28 -7.27 -7.60
CA GLY A 238 3.95 -6.26 -8.42
C GLY A 238 5.47 -6.46 -8.48
N HIS A 239 6.10 -6.76 -7.32
CA HIS A 239 7.51 -7.14 -7.28
C HIS A 239 7.79 -8.46 -8.03
N ALA A 240 6.93 -9.45 -7.83
CA ALA A 240 7.02 -10.72 -8.54
C ALA A 240 6.92 -10.55 -10.07
N LEU A 241 6.14 -9.59 -10.54
CA LEU A 241 5.96 -9.25 -11.96
C LEU A 241 7.08 -8.38 -12.54
N GLY A 242 8.06 -7.95 -11.74
CA GLY A 242 9.23 -7.22 -12.25
C GLY A 242 9.40 -5.80 -11.71
N PHE A 243 8.56 -5.34 -10.80
CA PHE A 243 8.69 -4.00 -10.24
C PHE A 243 9.77 -3.97 -9.15
N TYR A 244 11.06 -3.99 -9.54
CA TYR A 244 12.21 -3.92 -8.62
C TYR A 244 13.47 -3.46 -9.31
N VAL A 245 14.43 -2.95 -8.53
CA VAL A 245 15.62 -2.25 -9.02
C VAL A 245 16.47 -3.04 -10.00
N ASP A 246 16.79 -4.32 -9.73
CA ASP A 246 17.65 -5.10 -10.63
C ASP A 246 17.02 -5.31 -12.00
N TYR A 247 15.69 -5.44 -12.05
CA TYR A 247 14.95 -5.56 -13.31
C TYR A 247 14.94 -4.22 -14.07
N PHE A 248 14.71 -3.11 -13.36
CA PHE A 248 14.80 -1.78 -13.96
C PHE A 248 16.19 -1.46 -14.52
N VAL A 249 17.25 -1.87 -13.80
CA VAL A 249 18.63 -1.71 -14.26
C VAL A 249 18.90 -2.57 -15.49
N MET A 250 18.45 -3.83 -15.49
CA MET A 250 18.59 -4.74 -16.62
C MET A 250 17.92 -4.19 -17.88
N LEU A 251 16.77 -3.54 -17.74
CA LEU A 251 15.99 -2.94 -18.82
C LEU A 251 16.39 -1.48 -19.13
N HIS A 252 17.43 -0.95 -18.49
CA HIS A 252 17.88 0.45 -18.65
C HIS A 252 16.78 1.50 -18.41
N MET A 253 15.89 1.27 -17.45
CA MET A 253 14.76 2.16 -17.17
C MET A 253 15.13 3.35 -16.28
N ILE A 254 16.22 3.26 -15.52
CA ILE A 254 16.62 4.26 -14.52
C ILE A 254 17.54 5.31 -15.11
N SER A 255 17.25 6.58 -14.80
CA SER A 255 18.13 7.73 -15.03
C SER A 255 18.33 8.53 -13.75
N GLU A 256 19.36 9.37 -13.69
CA GLU A 256 19.64 10.27 -12.58
C GLU A 256 19.31 11.73 -12.96
N VAL A 257 18.56 12.43 -12.10
CA VAL A 257 18.26 13.86 -12.24
C VAL A 257 19.00 14.64 -11.16
N PRO A 258 19.87 15.59 -11.52
CA PRO A 258 20.69 16.32 -10.55
C PRO A 258 19.92 17.46 -9.86
N ASN A 259 20.37 17.82 -8.63
CA ASN A 259 19.98 19.03 -7.91
C ASN A 259 18.47 19.16 -7.63
N VAL A 260 17.82 18.10 -7.18
CA VAL A 260 16.39 18.10 -6.86
C VAL A 260 16.21 18.31 -5.34
N ARG A 261 15.47 19.33 -4.92
CA ARG A 261 15.07 19.62 -3.52
C ARG A 261 16.22 19.69 -2.49
N GLY A 262 17.45 19.94 -2.93
CA GLY A 262 18.64 19.95 -2.08
C GLY A 262 19.42 18.63 -2.05
N SER A 263 18.89 17.57 -2.65
CA SER A 263 19.65 16.35 -2.96
C SER A 263 20.56 16.59 -4.17
N SER A 264 21.77 16.03 -4.17
CA SER A 264 22.69 16.13 -5.28
C SER A 264 22.15 15.48 -6.57
N LYS A 265 21.40 14.40 -6.41
CA LYS A 265 20.71 13.68 -7.49
C LYS A 265 19.56 12.83 -6.93
N VAL A 266 18.60 12.52 -7.77
CA VAL A 266 17.54 11.54 -7.52
C VAL A 266 17.46 10.56 -8.69
N SER A 267 17.08 9.32 -8.40
CA SER A 267 16.85 8.29 -9.43
C SER A 267 15.40 8.30 -9.88
N VAL A 268 15.18 8.23 -11.20
CA VAL A 268 13.84 8.24 -11.80
C VAL A 268 13.68 7.11 -12.82
N ILE A 269 12.48 6.57 -12.96
CA ILE A 269 12.10 5.80 -14.16
C ILE A 269 11.81 6.80 -15.27
N SER A 270 12.65 6.79 -16.30
CA SER A 270 12.64 7.79 -17.38
C SER A 270 12.25 7.23 -18.75
N THR A 271 11.75 6.01 -18.78
CA THR A 271 11.31 5.34 -20.00
C THR A 271 10.08 6.03 -20.61
N PRO A 272 9.87 5.89 -21.93
CA PRO A 272 9.01 6.81 -22.69
C PRO A 272 7.57 6.91 -22.19
N LYS A 273 6.89 5.77 -21.87
CA LYS A 273 5.50 5.77 -21.44
C LYS A 273 5.36 6.29 -20.01
N THR A 274 6.23 5.83 -19.10
CA THR A 274 6.30 6.30 -17.72
C THR A 274 6.52 7.81 -17.65
N LYS A 275 7.47 8.31 -18.42
CA LYS A 275 7.78 9.75 -18.50
C LYS A 275 6.61 10.57 -19.07
N ALA A 276 5.98 10.08 -20.13
CA ALA A 276 4.82 10.75 -20.74
C ALA A 276 3.64 10.79 -19.77
N MET A 277 3.34 9.66 -19.11
CA MET A 277 2.28 9.57 -18.11
C MET A 277 2.54 10.50 -16.92
N ALA A 278 3.78 10.54 -16.42
CA ALA A 278 4.17 11.42 -15.31
C ALA A 278 3.99 12.91 -15.67
N ARG A 279 4.37 13.32 -16.87
CA ARG A 279 4.19 14.68 -17.36
C ARG A 279 2.72 15.08 -17.42
N GLN A 280 1.90 14.20 -17.94
CA GLN A 280 0.45 14.41 -18.02
C GLN A 280 -0.18 14.46 -16.62
N TYR A 281 0.13 13.50 -15.77
CA TYR A 281 -0.44 13.36 -14.42
C TYR A 281 -0.14 14.57 -13.54
N HIS A 282 1.13 14.99 -13.47
CA HIS A 282 1.54 16.14 -12.66
C HIS A 282 1.30 17.49 -13.37
N ASN A 283 0.93 17.50 -14.65
CA ASN A 283 0.91 18.72 -15.49
C ASN A 283 2.28 19.43 -15.47
N CYS A 284 3.36 18.65 -15.66
CA CYS A 284 4.74 19.13 -15.65
C CYS A 284 5.47 18.67 -16.94
N PRO A 285 5.49 19.49 -18.01
CA PRO A 285 6.02 19.07 -19.30
C PRO A 285 7.54 18.87 -19.33
N THR A 286 8.26 19.39 -18.34
CA THR A 286 9.73 19.28 -18.22
C THR A 286 10.18 18.07 -17.41
N LEU A 287 9.25 17.33 -16.81
CA LEU A 287 9.57 16.20 -15.92
C LEU A 287 10.35 15.11 -16.66
N GLU A 288 11.46 14.67 -16.08
CA GLU A 288 12.35 13.65 -16.68
C GLU A 288 11.92 12.20 -16.40
N GLY A 289 11.03 11.96 -15.44
CA GLY A 289 10.53 10.65 -15.08
C GLY A 289 9.87 10.66 -13.70
N ILE A 290 9.49 9.47 -13.19
CA ILE A 290 8.94 9.29 -11.84
C ILE A 290 10.07 8.91 -10.90
N GLU A 291 10.16 9.63 -9.78
CA GLU A 291 11.20 9.42 -8.77
C GLU A 291 10.97 8.10 -8.02
N LEU A 292 12.05 7.35 -7.89
CA LEU A 292 12.12 6.16 -7.06
C LEU A 292 12.48 6.53 -5.60
N GLU A 293 12.05 5.70 -4.65
CA GLU A 293 12.39 5.86 -3.24
C GLU A 293 13.89 5.66 -3.02
N ASP A 294 14.53 6.53 -2.27
CA ASP A 294 15.96 6.46 -1.94
C ASP A 294 16.23 6.23 -0.44
N GLU A 295 15.17 6.20 0.37
CA GLU A 295 15.23 5.91 1.79
C GLU A 295 15.02 4.41 2.10
N GLY A 296 15.22 3.99 3.36
CA GLY A 296 15.02 2.61 3.81
C GLY A 296 16.21 1.68 3.59
N GLY A 297 17.18 2.09 2.79
CA GLY A 297 18.40 1.32 2.51
C GLY A 297 18.24 0.25 1.43
N PRO A 298 19.24 -0.66 1.28
CA PRO A 298 19.21 -1.69 0.25
C PRO A 298 17.96 -2.57 0.33
N GLY A 299 17.24 -2.64 -0.78
CA GLY A 299 15.99 -3.39 -0.92
C GLY A 299 14.78 -2.48 -1.10
N THR A 300 14.56 -1.51 -0.21
CA THR A 300 13.52 -0.48 -0.37
C THR A 300 13.92 0.53 -1.43
N ALA A 301 15.14 1.02 -1.34
CA ALA A 301 15.66 2.00 -2.27
C ALA A 301 15.66 1.46 -3.70
N LEU A 302 15.08 2.25 -4.60
CA LEU A 302 14.97 2.04 -6.04
C LEU A 302 14.01 0.90 -6.48
N SER A 303 13.34 0.21 -5.53
CA SER A 303 12.32 -0.80 -5.85
C SER A 303 10.89 -0.32 -5.59
N HIS A 304 10.72 0.96 -5.25
CA HIS A 304 9.44 1.59 -4.95
C HIS A 304 9.37 3.00 -5.51
N TRP A 305 8.16 3.50 -5.72
CA TRP A 305 7.93 4.91 -5.95
C TRP A 305 8.21 5.75 -4.70
N ARG A 306 8.74 6.95 -4.89
CA ARG A 306 8.92 7.89 -3.80
C ARG A 306 7.58 8.32 -3.21
N LYS A 307 7.27 7.87 -1.98
CA LYS A 307 5.97 8.09 -1.33
C LYS A 307 5.61 9.57 -1.23
N ARG A 308 6.58 10.43 -0.95
CA ARG A 308 6.36 11.88 -0.89
C ARG A 308 5.70 12.45 -2.14
N ASN A 309 5.99 11.88 -3.31
CA ASN A 309 5.45 12.33 -4.59
C ASN A 309 4.17 11.58 -4.98
N MET A 310 3.97 10.38 -4.45
CA MET A 310 2.93 9.45 -4.89
C MET A 310 2.25 8.73 -3.71
N LYS A 311 1.94 9.49 -2.63
CA LYS A 311 1.22 8.93 -1.47
C LYS A 311 -0.03 8.19 -1.93
N ASP A 312 -0.30 7.05 -1.30
CA ASP A 312 -1.42 6.14 -1.57
C ASP A 312 -1.32 5.32 -2.87
N GLU A 313 -0.23 5.45 -3.64
CA GLU A 313 0.04 4.57 -4.78
C GLU A 313 0.50 3.19 -4.32
N MET A 314 0.09 2.15 -5.06
CA MET A 314 0.30 0.74 -4.69
C MET A 314 1.79 0.39 -4.53
N MET A 315 2.66 0.83 -5.41
CA MET A 315 4.09 0.49 -5.37
C MET A 315 4.94 1.46 -4.55
N THR A 316 4.36 2.13 -3.54
CA THR A 316 5.12 2.89 -2.55
C THR A 316 5.58 1.99 -1.40
N SER A 317 6.75 2.29 -0.80
CA SER A 317 7.42 1.46 0.22
C SER A 317 6.66 1.30 1.55
N ASP A 318 5.81 2.25 1.89
CA ASP A 318 4.95 2.28 3.09
C ASP A 318 3.55 2.62 2.61
N MET A 319 2.91 1.63 1.98
CA MET A 319 1.60 1.76 1.35
C MET A 319 0.52 1.99 2.41
N GLU A 320 -0.39 2.93 2.15
CA GLU A 320 -1.55 3.20 3.00
C GLU A 320 -2.84 2.73 2.33
N VAL A 321 -3.16 3.22 1.13
CA VAL A 321 -4.38 2.84 0.40
C VAL A 321 -4.10 1.81 -0.69
N GLY A 322 -3.02 1.95 -1.43
CA GLY A 322 -2.59 1.00 -2.46
C GLY A 322 -3.34 1.13 -3.78
N LEU A 323 -3.48 2.36 -4.30
CA LEU A 323 -4.13 2.62 -5.59
C LEU A 323 -3.25 2.15 -6.75
N TYR A 324 -3.79 1.33 -7.64
CA TYR A 324 -3.10 0.85 -8.83
C TYR A 324 -3.20 1.89 -9.95
N SER A 325 -2.28 2.83 -9.95
CA SER A 325 -2.32 4.01 -10.83
C SER A 325 -1.90 3.75 -12.27
N ALA A 326 -2.27 4.67 -13.16
CA ALA A 326 -1.78 4.69 -14.54
C ALA A 326 -0.25 4.85 -14.62
N LEU A 327 0.40 5.40 -13.59
CA LEU A 327 1.85 5.56 -13.51
C LEU A 327 2.57 4.22 -13.37
N THR A 328 2.09 3.35 -12.48
CA THR A 328 2.59 1.98 -12.33
C THR A 328 2.30 1.15 -13.58
N LEU A 329 1.12 1.31 -14.20
CA LEU A 329 0.80 0.66 -15.47
C LEU A 329 1.77 1.05 -16.60
N ALA A 330 2.12 2.33 -16.70
CA ALA A 330 3.09 2.80 -17.68
C ALA A 330 4.48 2.19 -17.47
N ALA A 331 4.90 2.02 -16.21
CA ALA A 331 6.17 1.36 -15.90
C ALA A 331 6.16 -0.12 -16.30
N PHE A 332 5.07 -0.86 -16.02
CA PHE A 332 4.93 -2.24 -16.51
C PHE A 332 4.95 -2.32 -18.04
N GLU A 333 4.28 -1.42 -18.72
CA GLU A 333 4.26 -1.42 -20.18
C GLU A 333 5.64 -1.09 -20.80
N ASP A 334 6.42 -0.21 -20.15
CA ASP A 334 7.80 0.11 -20.54
C ASP A 334 8.78 -1.05 -20.33
N MET A 335 8.43 -2.08 -19.54
CA MET A 335 9.22 -3.33 -19.43
C MET A 335 9.20 -4.14 -20.74
N GLY A 336 8.27 -3.85 -21.67
CA GLY A 336 8.22 -4.45 -23.01
C GLY A 336 7.60 -5.86 -23.08
N VAL A 337 7.25 -6.44 -21.95
CA VAL A 337 6.64 -7.79 -21.83
C VAL A 337 5.18 -7.75 -21.38
N TYR A 338 4.63 -6.58 -21.15
CA TYR A 338 3.25 -6.30 -20.77
C TYR A 338 2.61 -5.27 -21.68
N VAL A 339 1.30 -5.36 -21.85
CA VAL A 339 0.44 -4.30 -22.39
C VAL A 339 -0.55 -3.91 -21.30
N ALA A 340 -0.63 -2.61 -21.02
CA ALA A 340 -1.44 -2.09 -19.93
C ALA A 340 -2.86 -1.70 -20.38
N ASN A 341 -3.85 -2.07 -19.57
CA ASN A 341 -5.22 -1.59 -19.69
C ASN A 341 -5.42 -0.35 -18.82
N TYR A 342 -5.16 0.83 -19.36
CA TYR A 342 -5.30 2.10 -18.65
C TYR A 342 -6.73 2.43 -18.23
N SER A 343 -7.75 1.82 -18.86
CA SER A 343 -9.15 2.04 -18.44
C SER A 343 -9.47 1.43 -17.08
N ALA A 344 -8.65 0.47 -16.62
CA ALA A 344 -8.74 -0.13 -15.29
C ALA A 344 -7.84 0.57 -14.26
N ALA A 345 -7.11 1.63 -14.63
CA ALA A 345 -6.30 2.40 -13.70
C ALA A 345 -7.18 3.08 -12.65
N GLU A 346 -6.69 3.08 -11.41
CA GLU A 346 -7.32 3.81 -10.32
C GLU A 346 -6.77 5.23 -10.24
N MET A 347 -7.66 6.18 -9.93
CA MET A 347 -7.28 7.58 -9.84
C MET A 347 -6.45 7.81 -8.58
N LEU A 348 -5.22 8.24 -8.76
CA LEU A 348 -4.38 8.74 -7.69
C LEU A 348 -4.57 10.27 -7.59
N TRP A 349 -4.92 10.76 -6.43
CA TRP A 349 -5.20 12.20 -6.22
C TRP A 349 -3.97 12.97 -5.74
N TRP A 350 -3.10 12.32 -4.98
CA TRP A 350 -1.91 12.95 -4.43
C TRP A 350 -0.94 13.39 -5.53
N GLY A 351 -0.80 14.69 -5.72
CA GLY A 351 0.09 15.28 -6.73
C GLY A 351 -0.50 15.38 -8.14
N ASN A 352 -1.75 14.97 -8.35
CA ASN A 352 -2.43 15.16 -9.63
C ASN A 352 -2.53 16.67 -9.94
N ASN A 353 -2.16 17.05 -11.16
CA ASN A 353 -2.18 18.43 -11.65
C ASN A 353 -1.41 19.45 -10.75
N SER A 354 -0.41 18.96 -10.00
CA SER A 354 0.36 19.78 -9.03
C SER A 354 1.36 20.74 -9.69
N GLY A 355 1.61 20.59 -10.98
CA GLY A 355 2.72 21.26 -11.65
C GLY A 355 4.09 20.70 -11.24
N CYS A 356 5.15 21.28 -11.76
CA CYS A 356 6.53 20.86 -11.46
C CYS A 356 6.95 21.15 -10.02
N GLY A 357 6.39 22.18 -9.40
CA GLY A 357 6.82 22.68 -8.08
C GLY A 357 6.74 21.64 -6.98
N LEU A 358 5.71 20.77 -6.96
CA LEU A 358 5.61 19.67 -6.00
C LEU A 358 6.84 18.76 -6.06
N LEU A 359 7.34 18.47 -7.25
CA LEU A 359 8.42 17.51 -7.49
C LEU A 359 9.80 18.13 -7.32
N GLU A 360 9.96 19.40 -7.71
CA GLU A 360 11.24 20.09 -7.78
C GLU A 360 11.58 20.90 -6.53
N LYS A 361 10.57 21.36 -5.77
CA LYS A 361 10.75 22.19 -4.57
C LYS A 361 10.58 21.39 -3.27
N LYS A 362 11.13 21.92 -2.19
CA LYS A 362 10.84 21.43 -0.83
C LYS A 362 9.33 21.56 -0.53
N CYS A 363 8.80 20.67 0.28
CA CYS A 363 7.38 20.70 0.67
C CYS A 363 7.00 21.97 1.47
N LEU A 364 7.96 22.49 2.25
CA LEU A 364 7.85 23.77 2.94
C LEU A 364 9.19 24.51 2.85
N THR A 365 9.12 25.83 2.88
CA THR A 365 10.24 26.75 3.06
C THR A 365 9.90 27.71 4.18
N ASP A 366 10.70 27.75 5.22
CA ASP A 366 10.45 28.56 6.45
C ASP A 366 9.05 28.34 7.05
N GLY A 367 8.58 27.09 7.04
CA GLY A 367 7.26 26.70 7.54
C GLY A 367 6.08 27.04 6.62
N ILE A 368 6.34 27.54 5.41
CA ILE A 368 5.28 27.90 4.44
C ILE A 368 5.29 26.88 3.28
N THR A 369 4.11 26.40 2.88
CA THR A 369 3.93 25.51 1.74
C THR A 369 3.13 26.17 0.61
N GLU A 370 3.52 25.83 -0.63
CA GLU A 370 2.73 26.16 -1.82
C GLU A 370 1.58 25.16 -2.04
N TYR A 371 1.56 24.04 -1.25
CA TYR A 371 0.59 22.94 -1.36
C TYR A 371 -0.14 22.68 -0.03
N PRO A 372 -0.94 23.65 0.48
CA PRO A 372 -1.61 23.54 1.79
C PRO A 372 -2.68 22.44 1.83
N GLN A 373 -3.07 21.89 0.68
CA GLN A 373 -3.94 20.72 0.58
C GLN A 373 -3.20 19.40 0.82
N LEU A 374 -1.86 19.35 0.62
CA LEU A 374 -1.05 18.15 0.77
C LEU A 374 -0.22 18.16 2.06
N PHE A 375 0.33 19.33 2.41
CA PHE A 375 1.23 19.48 3.55
C PHE A 375 0.67 20.43 4.60
N CYS A 376 0.89 20.11 5.85
CA CYS A 376 0.51 20.93 6.98
C CYS A 376 1.75 21.53 7.66
N ASN A 377 1.55 22.60 8.44
CA ASN A 377 2.67 23.33 9.05
C ASN A 377 2.41 23.75 10.51
N GLN A 378 1.32 23.27 11.11
CA GLN A 378 0.88 23.72 12.42
C GLN A 378 0.97 22.61 13.46
N PHE A 379 1.62 22.96 14.59
CA PHE A 379 1.32 22.41 15.89
C PHE A 379 0.30 23.33 16.54
N ASP A 380 -0.96 22.99 16.50
CA ASP A 380 -1.93 23.67 17.32
C ASP A 380 -2.61 22.63 18.22
N GLU A 381 -2.21 22.61 19.49
CA GLU A 381 -2.80 21.73 20.49
C GLU A 381 -4.28 22.03 20.74
N ASN A 382 -4.78 23.18 20.25
CA ASN A 382 -6.17 23.59 20.38
C ASN A 382 -7.03 23.16 19.18
N VAL A 383 -6.43 22.82 18.03
CA VAL A 383 -7.16 22.35 16.84
C VAL A 383 -7.29 20.83 16.89
N MET A 384 -8.54 20.36 17.00
CA MET A 384 -8.83 18.94 17.13
C MET A 384 -8.70 18.19 15.80
N PHE A 385 -9.09 18.81 14.69
CA PHE A 385 -9.25 18.13 13.41
C PHE A 385 -8.68 18.94 12.25
N PHE A 386 -8.04 18.22 11.33
CA PHE A 386 -7.60 18.70 10.02
C PHE A 386 -8.18 17.81 8.93
N CYS A 387 -8.54 18.37 7.78
CA CYS A 387 -8.92 17.59 6.61
C CYS A 387 -7.73 16.83 6.04
N THR A 388 -7.93 15.56 5.70
CA THR A 388 -7.01 14.84 4.80
C THR A 388 -7.04 15.48 3.40
N TYR A 389 -5.99 15.22 2.62
CA TYR A 389 -5.82 15.81 1.29
C TYR A 389 -6.96 15.43 0.33
N ASP A 390 -7.54 14.24 0.48
CA ASP A 390 -8.64 13.69 -0.31
C ASP A 390 -10.03 14.11 0.17
N ARG A 391 -10.12 14.89 1.26
CA ARG A 391 -11.35 15.32 1.89
C ARG A 391 -12.27 14.22 2.42
N LEU A 392 -11.75 12.99 2.56
CA LEU A 392 -12.53 11.84 3.03
C LEU A 392 -12.48 11.62 4.53
N SER A 393 -11.52 12.24 5.24
CA SER A 393 -11.34 12.01 6.67
C SER A 393 -10.91 13.25 7.42
N LEU A 394 -11.17 13.24 8.72
CA LEU A 394 -10.51 14.08 9.71
C LEU A 394 -9.24 13.40 10.21
N GLY A 395 -8.22 14.18 10.48
CA GLY A 395 -6.93 13.69 10.93
C GLY A 395 -6.16 14.73 11.75
N PHE A 396 -4.88 14.46 11.94
CA PHE A 396 -3.94 15.34 12.64
C PHE A 396 -2.69 15.58 11.78
N CYS A 397 -2.08 16.74 11.97
CA CYS A 397 -0.83 17.05 11.27
C CYS A 397 0.32 16.22 11.87
N ARG A 398 0.96 15.37 11.05
CA ARG A 398 2.13 14.58 11.44
C ARG A 398 3.39 15.45 11.47
N LEU A 399 3.42 16.39 12.36
CA LEU A 399 4.54 17.30 12.63
C LEU A 399 5.07 17.02 14.02
N MET A 400 6.40 16.89 14.17
CA MET A 400 7.04 16.65 15.45
C MET A 400 8.36 17.38 15.57
N ARG A 401 8.87 17.45 16.79
CA ARG A 401 10.23 17.89 17.08
C ARG A 401 11.11 16.67 17.34
N HIS A 402 12.08 16.44 16.47
CA HIS A 402 13.06 15.36 16.58
C HIS A 402 14.09 15.66 17.69
N GLU A 403 14.72 14.61 18.20
CA GLU A 403 15.79 14.74 19.20
C GLU A 403 17.02 15.44 18.61
N GLU A 404 17.37 15.10 17.37
CA GLU A 404 18.49 15.66 16.64
C GLU A 404 18.02 16.54 15.47
N ALA A 405 18.93 17.39 14.97
CA ALA A 405 18.66 18.18 13.78
C ALA A 405 18.52 17.28 12.56
N LEU A 406 17.47 17.49 11.77
CA LEU A 406 17.26 16.80 10.52
C LEU A 406 18.39 17.09 9.51
N PRO A 407 18.69 16.19 8.58
CA PRO A 407 19.53 16.44 7.42
C PRO A 407 19.12 17.72 6.68
N GLN A 408 20.06 18.39 6.04
CA GLN A 408 19.83 19.73 5.47
C GLN A 408 18.71 19.73 4.41
N GLU A 409 18.59 18.68 3.64
CA GLU A 409 17.55 18.48 2.63
C GLU A 409 16.14 18.41 3.22
N TYR A 410 16.02 17.97 4.49
CA TYR A 410 14.74 17.81 5.21
C TYR A 410 14.45 18.93 6.22
N ARG A 411 15.22 20.02 6.18
CA ARG A 411 14.95 21.20 7.02
C ARG A 411 13.96 22.10 6.34
N TYR A 412 12.79 22.22 6.94
CA TYR A 412 11.63 22.94 6.40
C TYR A 412 11.21 24.11 7.29
N PHE A 413 11.74 24.20 8.51
CA PHE A 413 11.40 25.18 9.53
C PHE A 413 12.65 25.87 10.05
N ALA A 414 12.47 27.02 10.73
CA ALA A 414 13.58 27.73 11.39
C ALA A 414 14.28 26.87 12.45
N ASP A 415 13.54 26.07 13.22
CA ASP A 415 14.15 25.03 14.08
C ASP A 415 14.48 23.80 13.22
N PRO A 416 15.78 23.44 13.08
CA PRO A 416 16.20 22.32 12.24
C PRO A 416 15.75 20.94 12.76
N ARG A 417 15.16 20.87 13.96
CA ARG A 417 14.63 19.65 14.56
C ARG A 417 13.14 19.46 14.29
N VAL A 418 12.46 20.44 13.67
CA VAL A 418 11.03 20.35 13.38
C VAL A 418 10.82 19.81 11.97
N GLY A 419 9.97 18.79 11.84
CA GLY A 419 9.60 18.17 10.58
C GLY A 419 8.57 17.07 10.76
N GLY A 420 8.15 16.44 9.68
CA GLY A 420 7.27 15.26 9.73
C GLY A 420 7.99 14.06 10.36
N ASP A 421 7.22 13.12 10.90
CA ASP A 421 7.73 11.87 11.48
C ASP A 421 8.01 10.79 10.39
N GLY A 422 7.38 10.90 9.21
CA GLY A 422 7.48 9.93 8.12
C GLY A 422 8.80 10.03 7.35
N LEU A 423 9.62 8.96 7.38
CA LEU A 423 10.85 8.87 6.59
C LEU A 423 10.55 8.96 5.10
N TYR A 424 9.70 8.09 4.59
CA TYR A 424 9.33 8.00 3.17
C TYR A 424 8.54 9.20 2.64
N MET A 425 7.99 10.03 3.53
CA MET A 425 7.48 11.35 3.18
C MET A 425 8.56 12.43 3.10
N SER A 426 9.85 12.05 3.11
CA SER A 426 10.99 12.98 3.17
C SER A 426 10.89 13.95 4.33
N ARG A 427 10.35 13.52 5.47
CA ARG A 427 10.07 14.37 6.64
C ARG A 427 9.12 15.55 6.36
N CYS A 428 8.39 15.53 5.24
CA CYS A 428 7.32 16.48 4.98
C CYS A 428 6.14 16.19 5.90
N PRO A 429 5.64 17.17 6.66
CA PRO A 429 4.46 16.98 7.48
C PRO A 429 3.19 16.98 6.62
N TYR A 430 2.30 16.05 6.89
CA TYR A 430 1.02 15.89 6.21
C TYR A 430 -0.07 15.50 7.21
N VAL A 431 -1.32 15.63 6.82
CA VAL A 431 -2.44 15.21 7.66
C VAL A 431 -2.65 13.71 7.53
N LYS A 432 -2.46 13.00 8.66
CA LYS A 432 -2.77 11.58 8.81
C LYS A 432 -4.18 11.44 9.37
N GLU A 433 -5.00 10.60 8.75
CA GLU A 433 -6.35 10.32 9.21
C GLU A 433 -6.37 9.66 10.60
N TYR A 434 -7.39 9.97 11.39
CA TYR A 434 -7.75 9.16 12.55
C TYR A 434 -8.42 7.87 12.10
N SER A 435 -8.18 6.77 12.79
CA SER A 435 -8.76 5.45 12.48
C SER A 435 -10.30 5.43 12.48
N ASN A 436 -10.92 6.34 13.20
CA ASN A 436 -12.36 6.56 13.30
C ASN A 436 -12.83 7.90 12.71
N GLY A 437 -11.95 8.60 11.96
CA GLY A 437 -12.17 9.95 11.44
C GLY A 437 -12.78 10.02 10.04
N GLY A 438 -13.21 8.90 9.44
CA GLY A 438 -13.78 8.88 8.09
C GLY A 438 -15.08 9.65 7.97
N CYS A 439 -15.17 10.61 7.05
CA CYS A 439 -16.41 11.38 6.82
C CYS A 439 -17.57 10.50 6.35
N THR A 440 -17.27 9.39 5.67
CA THR A 440 -18.30 8.49 5.12
C THR A 440 -18.70 7.37 6.07
N ASN A 441 -17.80 6.93 6.95
CA ASN A 441 -17.96 5.70 7.75
C ASN A 441 -17.30 5.78 9.14
N GLY A 442 -16.84 6.97 9.57
CA GLY A 442 -16.22 7.18 10.87
C GLY A 442 -17.21 7.13 12.04
N ASP A 443 -16.70 7.38 13.24
CA ASP A 443 -17.49 7.41 14.45
C ASP A 443 -17.98 8.84 14.75
N PRO A 444 -19.28 9.15 14.57
CA PRO A 444 -19.81 10.50 14.84
C PRO A 444 -19.59 10.96 16.28
N SER A 445 -19.44 10.04 17.24
CA SER A 445 -19.21 10.39 18.65
C SER A 445 -17.80 10.92 18.90
N ALA A 446 -16.83 10.53 18.06
CA ALA A 446 -15.46 11.00 18.09
C ALA A 446 -15.23 12.24 17.21
N MET A 447 -16.15 12.54 16.29
CA MET A 447 -16.03 13.59 15.27
C MET A 447 -16.95 14.78 15.59
N LEU A 448 -16.61 15.55 16.63
CA LEU A 448 -17.43 16.64 17.15
C LEU A 448 -17.87 17.62 16.06
N GLY A 449 -19.18 17.88 15.96
CA GLY A 449 -19.77 18.79 14.96
C GLY A 449 -19.92 18.18 13.55
N SER A 450 -19.38 16.98 13.30
CA SER A 450 -19.37 16.38 11.96
C SER A 450 -20.66 15.64 11.63
N VAL A 451 -21.00 15.66 10.33
CA VAL A 451 -21.98 14.77 9.71
C VAL A 451 -21.21 13.59 9.11
N VAL A 452 -21.57 12.36 9.47
CA VAL A 452 -21.01 11.14 8.87
C VAL A 452 -22.05 10.49 7.97
N GLY A 453 -21.70 10.28 6.71
CA GLY A 453 -22.59 9.69 5.72
C GLY A 453 -21.97 9.58 4.33
N PRO A 454 -22.59 8.85 3.39
CA PRO A 454 -21.99 8.50 2.11
C PRO A 454 -21.54 9.69 1.25
N ASN A 455 -22.21 10.83 1.43
CA ASN A 455 -21.88 12.05 0.70
C ASN A 455 -21.09 13.07 1.53
N SER A 456 -20.71 12.75 2.77
CA SER A 456 -19.99 13.67 3.62
C SER A 456 -18.55 13.83 3.17
N ARG A 457 -18.07 15.09 3.22
CA ARG A 457 -16.71 15.49 2.90
C ARG A 457 -16.17 16.46 3.95
N CYS A 458 -14.87 16.42 4.13
CA CYS A 458 -14.18 17.34 5.01
C CYS A 458 -14.03 18.72 4.38
N VAL A 459 -14.44 19.76 5.10
CA VAL A 459 -14.26 21.18 4.74
C VAL A 459 -13.43 21.90 5.79
N LYS A 460 -12.61 22.85 5.36
CA LYS A 460 -11.74 23.62 6.25
C LYS A 460 -12.54 24.61 7.07
N GLY A 461 -12.31 24.62 8.38
CA GLY A 461 -12.89 25.62 9.29
C GLY A 461 -12.03 26.87 9.39
N GLN A 462 -12.69 28.01 9.54
CA GLN A 462 -12.08 29.27 9.92
C GLN A 462 -12.65 29.71 11.26
N ASP A 463 -11.80 29.64 12.31
CA ASP A 463 -12.22 29.89 13.71
C ASP A 463 -13.45 29.06 14.13
N LEU A 464 -13.56 27.86 13.58
CA LEU A 464 -14.74 27.00 13.70
C LEU A 464 -14.84 26.37 15.09
N GLN A 465 -15.99 26.58 15.74
CA GLN A 465 -16.30 26.00 17.04
C GLN A 465 -17.65 25.30 17.00
N PHE A 466 -17.79 24.25 17.80
CA PHE A 466 -19.03 23.54 18.03
C PHE A 466 -19.20 23.29 19.54
N ASP A 467 -20.35 23.69 20.12
CA ASP A 467 -20.59 23.63 21.57
C ASP A 467 -19.44 24.27 22.39
N ASP A 468 -19.04 25.51 21.97
CA ASP A 468 -17.95 26.33 22.54
C ASP A 468 -16.56 25.67 22.55
N LYS A 469 -16.36 24.59 21.80
CA LYS A 469 -15.05 23.95 21.59
C LYS A 469 -14.51 24.28 20.22
N TYR A 470 -13.23 24.65 20.16
CA TYR A 470 -12.52 24.85 18.91
C TYR A 470 -12.28 23.49 18.23
N ILE A 471 -12.78 23.28 17.04
CA ILE A 471 -12.72 21.98 16.36
C ILE A 471 -11.77 21.98 15.15
N GLY A 472 -11.50 23.12 14.53
CA GLY A 472 -10.75 23.20 13.28
C GLY A 472 -11.60 22.82 12.07
N ASP A 473 -11.27 21.74 11.39
CA ASP A 473 -12.00 21.27 10.21
C ASP A 473 -13.16 20.34 10.59
N VAL A 474 -14.10 20.13 9.67
CA VAL A 474 -15.33 19.38 9.95
C VAL A 474 -15.81 18.59 8.73
N CYS A 475 -16.40 17.41 8.93
CA CYS A 475 -17.16 16.72 7.89
C CYS A 475 -18.58 17.28 7.79
N VAL A 476 -18.99 17.66 6.59
CA VAL A 476 -20.33 18.14 6.27
C VAL A 476 -20.97 17.27 5.19
N ASP A 477 -22.28 17.15 5.19
CA ASP A 477 -22.98 16.52 4.07
C ASP A 477 -22.84 17.42 2.82
N THR A 478 -22.49 16.83 1.67
CA THR A 478 -22.24 17.60 0.44
C THR A 478 -23.16 17.16 -0.68
N ARG A 479 -23.56 18.10 -1.49
CA ARG A 479 -24.32 17.87 -2.73
C ARG A 479 -23.67 18.65 -3.86
N CYS A 480 -23.46 17.96 -4.98
CA CYS A 480 -22.85 18.51 -6.17
C CYS A 480 -23.89 18.64 -7.29
N GLY A 481 -23.90 19.76 -7.99
CA GLY A 481 -24.76 19.98 -9.13
C GLY A 481 -24.35 21.24 -9.90
N ASP A 482 -24.38 21.17 -11.23
CA ASP A 482 -24.13 22.29 -12.15
C ASP A 482 -22.82 23.08 -11.87
N GLY A 483 -21.76 22.35 -11.44
CA GLY A 483 -20.48 22.97 -11.09
C GLY A 483 -20.45 23.68 -9.74
N THR A 484 -21.50 23.54 -8.93
CA THR A 484 -21.61 24.13 -7.59
C THR A 484 -21.58 23.06 -6.50
N VAL A 485 -21.02 23.42 -5.35
CA VAL A 485 -21.06 22.63 -4.12
C VAL A 485 -22.12 23.22 -3.21
N SER A 486 -22.95 22.38 -2.59
CA SER A 486 -23.79 22.77 -1.47
C SER A 486 -23.42 21.94 -0.24
N VAL A 487 -23.42 22.55 0.93
CA VAL A 487 -23.07 21.91 2.20
C VAL A 487 -24.23 21.96 3.17
N ARG A 488 -24.32 20.95 4.05
CA ARG A 488 -25.28 20.89 5.13
C ARG A 488 -24.59 20.50 6.43
N PHE A 489 -24.81 21.27 7.46
CA PHE A 489 -24.16 21.11 8.77
C PHE A 489 -24.95 20.20 9.71
N LEU A 490 -24.27 19.68 10.73
CA LEU A 490 -24.92 18.93 11.80
C LEU A 490 -25.98 19.80 12.50
N ARG A 491 -27.18 19.27 12.70
CA ARG A 491 -28.36 19.95 13.27
C ARG A 491 -28.89 21.09 12.40
N ASP A 492 -28.65 21.01 11.08
CA ASP A 492 -29.21 21.94 10.11
C ASP A 492 -29.95 21.16 9.01
N ASP A 493 -31.16 21.58 8.68
CA ASP A 493 -31.96 20.99 7.60
C ASP A 493 -31.76 21.71 6.26
N ALA A 494 -31.12 22.90 6.27
CA ALA A 494 -30.91 23.73 5.09
C ALA A 494 -29.63 23.33 4.35
N TRP A 495 -29.68 23.44 3.03
CA TRP A 495 -28.52 23.41 2.17
C TRP A 495 -27.99 24.81 1.92
N HIS A 496 -26.69 25.01 2.10
CA HIS A 496 -26.00 26.26 1.85
C HIS A 496 -25.16 26.12 0.59
N GLU A 497 -25.38 26.99 -0.38
CA GLU A 497 -24.51 27.08 -1.55
C GLU A 497 -23.12 27.52 -1.12
N CYS A 498 -22.09 26.89 -1.67
CA CYS A 498 -20.70 27.03 -1.27
C CYS A 498 -19.86 27.30 -2.53
N GLN A 499 -19.68 28.58 -2.86
CA GLN A 499 -18.85 28.97 -4.01
C GLN A 499 -17.38 28.87 -3.65
N GLU A 500 -16.58 28.32 -4.55
CA GLU A 500 -15.14 28.06 -4.34
C GLU A 500 -14.42 29.29 -3.75
N GLY A 501 -13.72 29.07 -2.63
CA GLY A 501 -12.94 30.09 -1.94
C GLY A 501 -13.74 31.07 -1.08
N GLU A 502 -15.06 31.08 -1.16
CA GLU A 502 -15.91 31.84 -0.25
C GLU A 502 -16.04 31.15 1.11
N THR A 503 -16.67 31.83 2.06
CA THR A 503 -16.95 31.29 3.39
C THR A 503 -18.44 31.16 3.63
N VAL A 504 -18.84 30.04 4.22
CA VAL A 504 -20.21 29.78 4.67
C VAL A 504 -20.24 29.75 6.19
N THR A 505 -21.11 30.54 6.79
CA THR A 505 -21.33 30.54 8.24
C THR A 505 -22.41 29.50 8.58
N PRO A 506 -22.12 28.50 9.44
CA PRO A 506 -23.15 27.59 9.91
C PRO A 506 -24.28 28.30 10.66
N PRO A 507 -25.47 27.69 10.78
CA PRO A 507 -26.60 28.31 11.46
C PRO A 507 -26.28 28.62 12.92
N SER A 508 -26.91 29.67 13.44
CA SER A 508 -26.78 30.07 14.86
C SER A 508 -27.22 28.93 15.80
N GLY A 509 -26.54 28.79 16.92
CA GLY A 509 -26.80 27.74 17.92
C GLY A 509 -25.48 27.23 18.50
N PRO A 510 -25.12 25.96 18.26
CA PRO A 510 -23.87 25.42 18.78
C PRO A 510 -22.63 25.88 17.98
N TRP A 511 -22.84 26.49 16.83
CA TRP A 511 -21.80 26.89 15.90
C TRP A 511 -21.28 28.32 16.11
N ARG A 512 -19.96 28.52 15.94
CA ARG A 512 -19.28 29.80 15.77
C ARG A 512 -18.21 29.65 14.68
N GLY A 513 -17.85 30.76 14.02
CA GLY A 513 -16.90 30.77 12.91
C GLY A 513 -17.56 30.40 11.58
N SER A 514 -16.76 29.98 10.61
CA SER A 514 -17.22 29.67 9.26
C SER A 514 -16.43 28.50 8.68
N VAL A 515 -16.89 27.96 7.56
CA VAL A 515 -16.13 27.01 6.74
C VAL A 515 -15.70 27.65 5.44
N VAL A 516 -14.56 27.28 4.91
CA VAL A 516 -14.06 27.70 3.60
C VAL A 516 -14.55 26.71 2.56
N CYS A 517 -15.20 27.22 1.52
CA CYS A 517 -15.74 26.43 0.43
C CYS A 517 -14.62 25.76 -0.38
N PRO A 518 -14.68 24.43 -0.53
CA PRO A 518 -13.67 23.68 -1.29
C PRO A 518 -13.84 23.91 -2.79
N GLN A 519 -12.82 23.54 -3.56
CA GLN A 519 -12.94 23.41 -5.00
C GLN A 519 -13.94 22.30 -5.35
N TYR A 520 -14.72 22.52 -6.43
CA TYR A 520 -15.66 21.50 -6.91
C TYR A 520 -14.97 20.16 -7.15
N ALA A 521 -13.80 20.19 -7.78
CA ALA A 521 -13.01 19.01 -8.06
C ALA A 521 -12.56 18.23 -6.80
N ASP A 522 -12.36 18.93 -5.65
CA ASP A 522 -11.91 18.29 -4.40
C ASP A 522 -12.98 17.43 -3.72
N VAL A 523 -14.28 17.71 -3.96
CA VAL A 523 -15.38 17.09 -3.21
C VAL A 523 -16.45 16.43 -4.08
N CYS A 524 -16.54 16.84 -5.34
CA CYS A 524 -17.61 16.41 -6.27
C CYS A 524 -17.18 15.37 -7.28
N THR A 525 -15.94 14.93 -7.25
CA THR A 525 -15.46 13.81 -8.04
C THR A 525 -15.87 12.49 -7.38
N ALA A 526 -16.31 11.52 -8.20
CA ALA A 526 -16.58 10.18 -7.72
C ALA A 526 -15.25 9.52 -7.34
N PHE A 527 -14.94 9.50 -6.04
CA PHE A 527 -13.87 8.63 -5.56
C PHE A 527 -14.26 7.17 -5.84
N PRO A 528 -13.37 6.34 -6.38
CA PRO A 528 -13.63 4.92 -6.47
C PRO A 528 -13.97 4.43 -5.07
N ASN A 529 -15.09 3.73 -4.97
CA ASN A 529 -15.58 3.21 -3.69
C ASN A 529 -14.66 2.07 -3.24
N ILE A 530 -13.54 2.42 -2.60
CA ILE A 530 -12.51 1.49 -2.14
C ILE A 530 -13.09 0.49 -1.11
N SER A 531 -14.18 0.89 -0.45
CA SER A 531 -14.88 0.07 0.56
C SER A 531 -16.03 -0.79 0.01
N GLY A 532 -16.37 -0.72 -1.27
CA GLY A 532 -17.62 -1.25 -1.80
C GLY A 532 -17.54 -2.30 -2.90
N HIS A 533 -16.36 -2.69 -3.37
CA HIS A 533 -16.28 -3.87 -4.23
C HIS A 533 -16.37 -5.12 -3.34
N PRO A 534 -17.42 -5.94 -3.49
CA PRO A 534 -17.40 -7.25 -2.85
C PRO A 534 -16.15 -7.97 -3.35
N ILE A 535 -15.35 -8.51 -2.43
CA ILE A 535 -14.23 -9.38 -2.76
C ILE A 535 -14.83 -10.51 -3.60
N PRO A 536 -14.42 -10.68 -4.88
CA PRO A 536 -15.01 -11.74 -5.71
C PRO A 536 -14.73 -13.07 -5.02
N VAL A 537 -15.77 -13.84 -4.73
CA VAL A 537 -15.62 -15.23 -4.34
C VAL A 537 -15.22 -15.97 -5.61
N VAL A 538 -13.92 -16.10 -5.83
CA VAL A 538 -13.38 -16.91 -6.91
C VAL A 538 -13.31 -18.33 -6.37
N ASP A 539 -13.92 -19.28 -7.08
CA ASP A 539 -13.70 -20.69 -6.81
C ASP A 539 -12.18 -20.95 -6.78
N PRO A 540 -11.67 -21.71 -5.80
CA PRO A 540 -10.24 -21.95 -5.69
C PRO A 540 -9.77 -22.58 -7.01
N PRO A 541 -8.59 -22.24 -7.53
CA PRO A 541 -7.95 -23.03 -8.55
C PRO A 541 -7.97 -24.47 -8.04
N LEU A 542 -8.54 -25.39 -8.83
CA LEU A 542 -8.72 -26.78 -8.46
C LEU A 542 -7.44 -27.27 -7.80
N ALA A 543 -7.52 -27.61 -6.50
CA ALA A 543 -6.45 -28.31 -5.82
C ALA A 543 -6.13 -29.51 -6.70
N ASP A 544 -4.88 -29.66 -7.09
CA ASP A 544 -4.44 -30.76 -7.90
C ASP A 544 -4.92 -32.06 -7.22
N ASP A 545 -5.74 -32.82 -7.93
CA ASP A 545 -6.43 -34.03 -7.50
C ASP A 545 -5.50 -34.96 -6.69
N PRO A 546 -5.77 -35.23 -5.41
CA PRO A 546 -4.94 -36.12 -4.60
C PRO A 546 -5.04 -37.59 -4.98
N THR A 547 -5.78 -37.94 -6.05
CA THR A 547 -6.02 -39.34 -6.45
C THR A 547 -4.85 -40.02 -7.18
N SER A 548 -3.66 -39.39 -7.31
CA SER A 548 -2.48 -40.06 -7.91
C SER A 548 -1.55 -40.74 -6.91
N ALA A 549 -1.93 -40.93 -5.65
CA ALA A 549 -1.13 -41.59 -4.62
C ALA A 549 -1.45 -43.08 -4.42
N GLU A 550 -2.33 -43.69 -5.19
CA GLU A 550 -2.57 -45.14 -5.17
C GLU A 550 -1.98 -45.79 -6.41
N GLY A 551 -0.80 -46.40 -6.27
CA GLY A 551 -0.23 -47.22 -7.33
C GLY A 551 1.27 -47.48 -7.26
N ALA A 552 1.80 -47.80 -6.07
CA ALA A 552 3.15 -48.37 -5.95
C ALA A 552 3.23 -49.37 -4.79
N GLU A 553 2.40 -50.40 -4.86
CA GLU A 553 2.70 -51.71 -4.24
C GLU A 553 2.48 -52.78 -5.31
N GLY A 554 3.58 -53.42 -5.75
CA GLY A 554 3.61 -54.50 -6.70
C GLY A 554 5.02 -54.73 -7.21
#